data_6018a2e9fede66dedeed98c4cfb9a0bb
#
_entry.id   6018a2e9fede66dedeed98c4cfb9a0bb
#
_cell.length_a   1.000
_cell.length_b   1.000
_cell.length_c   1.000
_cell.angle_alpha   90.00
_cell.angle_beta   90.00
_cell.angle_gamma   90.00
#
_symmetry.space_group_name_H-M   'P 1'
#
loop_
_entity.id
_entity.type
_entity.pdbx_description
1 polymer ?
#
loop_
_entity_poly.entity_id
_entity_poly.type
_entity_poly.pdbx_seq_one_letter_code
_entity_poly.pdbx_strand_id
1 'polypeptide(L)'
;ALPYLYESNLRRFCEKFDVYIKNGHLTVRLWKDGDNTYHLKGVWVDNQYILLTGNNLNPRAWRLDAENGLLIHDPKQELLPQVEQELSHIRQHTKVLQDYSELEELTQYPEPVQKLLKKFARIQADKLVKMIL
;
A
#
# COMPACT_ATOMS: atom_id res chain seq x y z
N ALA A 1 -15.27 -8.15 3.16
CA ALA A 1 -14.17 -9.14 3.04
C ALA A 1 -12.89 -8.56 2.43
N LEU A 2 -12.99 -7.70 1.42
CA LEU A 2 -11.82 -7.13 0.74
C LEU A 2 -10.89 -6.30 1.65
N PRO A 3 -11.39 -5.40 2.50
CA PRO A 3 -10.52 -4.66 3.42
C PRO A 3 -9.67 -5.59 4.30
N TYR A 4 -10.27 -6.65 4.83
CA TYR A 4 -9.56 -7.64 5.65
C TYR A 4 -8.51 -8.44 4.86
N LEU A 5 -8.76 -8.70 3.57
CA LEU A 5 -7.76 -9.33 2.70
C LEU A 5 -6.55 -8.42 2.49
N TYR A 6 -6.78 -7.13 2.26
CA TYR A 6 -5.71 -6.13 2.13
C TYR A 6 -4.92 -5.99 3.42
N GLU A 7 -5.60 -5.91 4.57
CA GLU A 7 -4.95 -5.83 5.86
C GLU A 7 -4.11 -7.08 6.17
N SER A 8 -4.64 -8.26 5.92
CA SER A 8 -3.90 -9.52 6.05
C SER A 8 -2.66 -9.57 5.16
N ASN A 9 -2.75 -9.07 3.93
CA ASN A 9 -1.60 -9.00 3.01
C ASN A 9 -0.57 -7.98 3.50
N LEU A 10 -1.01 -6.82 3.98
CA LEU A 10 -0.14 -5.80 4.55
C LEU A 10 0.59 -6.32 5.80
N ARG A 11 -0.13 -7.00 6.70
CA ARG A 11 0.47 -7.63 7.88
C ARG A 11 1.58 -8.62 7.49
N ARG A 12 1.33 -9.52 6.54
CA ARG A 12 2.32 -10.48 6.03
C ARG A 12 3.52 -9.79 5.38
N PHE A 13 3.28 -8.69 4.67
CA PHE A 13 4.36 -7.86 4.12
C PHE A 13 5.22 -7.26 5.23
N CYS A 14 4.60 -6.63 6.22
CA CYS A 14 5.30 -6.01 7.34
C CYS A 14 6.06 -7.05 8.19
N GLU A 15 5.47 -8.22 8.43
CA GLU A 15 6.13 -9.34 9.11
C GLU A 15 7.39 -9.80 8.33
N LYS A 16 7.27 -9.98 7.02
CA LYS A 16 8.39 -10.38 6.16
C LYS A 16 9.53 -9.37 6.17
N PHE A 17 9.21 -8.09 6.26
CA PHE A 17 10.19 -6.98 6.21
C PHE A 17 10.40 -6.29 7.57
N ASP A 18 10.06 -6.96 8.66
CA ASP A 18 10.12 -6.42 10.02
C ASP A 18 11.49 -5.86 10.39
N VAL A 19 12.58 -6.55 9.99
CA VAL A 19 13.95 -6.08 10.21
C VAL A 19 14.19 -4.71 9.60
N TYR A 20 13.66 -4.46 8.40
CA TYR A 20 13.81 -3.17 7.71
C TYR A 20 12.94 -2.07 8.32
N ILE A 21 11.81 -2.45 8.89
CA ILE A 21 10.94 -1.52 9.64
C ILE A 21 11.64 -1.10 10.93
N LYS A 22 12.16 -2.07 11.70
CA LYS A 22 12.79 -1.82 12.99
C LYS A 22 14.09 -1.02 12.89
N ASN A 23 14.86 -1.22 11.83
CA ASN A 23 16.11 -0.45 11.62
C ASN A 23 15.92 0.86 10.84
N GLY A 24 14.67 1.22 10.49
CA GLY A 24 14.33 2.48 9.85
C GLY A 24 14.58 2.56 8.34
N HIS A 25 14.94 1.45 7.68
CA HIS A 25 15.11 1.41 6.22
C HIS A 25 13.78 1.33 5.47
N LEU A 26 12.72 0.89 6.13
CA LEU A 26 11.36 0.85 5.60
C LEU A 26 10.40 1.52 6.57
N THR A 27 9.64 2.50 6.09
CA THR A 27 8.56 3.13 6.87
C THR A 27 7.22 2.84 6.18
N VAL A 28 6.32 2.21 6.90
CA VAL A 28 4.94 1.97 6.47
C VAL A 28 4.04 2.99 7.17
N ARG A 29 3.20 3.67 6.40
CA ARG A 29 2.26 4.67 6.91
C ARG A 29 0.84 4.31 6.53
N LEU A 30 -0.06 4.39 7.48
CA LEU A 30 -1.48 4.15 7.30
C LEU A 30 -2.22 5.49 7.22
N TRP A 31 -3.03 5.67 6.19
CA TRP A 31 -3.90 6.84 6.08
C TRP A 31 -4.89 6.90 7.23
N LYS A 32 -5.01 8.04 7.88
CA LYS A 32 -5.88 8.30 9.04
C LYS A 32 -6.45 9.73 8.97
N ASP A 33 -7.35 9.97 8.04
CA ASP A 33 -7.99 11.27 7.88
C ASP A 33 -9.52 11.14 7.83
N GLY A 34 -10.10 10.72 8.96
CA GLY A 34 -11.54 10.66 9.14
C GLY A 34 -12.25 9.90 8.02
N ASP A 35 -13.18 10.58 7.35
CA ASP A 35 -13.99 10.02 6.27
C ASP A 35 -13.36 10.16 4.88
N ASN A 36 -12.20 10.81 4.78
CA ASN A 36 -11.52 11.00 3.51
C ASN A 36 -10.74 9.76 3.10
N THR A 37 -10.81 9.41 1.81
CA THR A 37 -10.06 8.31 1.23
C THR A 37 -8.80 8.82 0.54
N TYR A 38 -7.71 8.07 0.68
CA TYR A 38 -6.47 8.31 -0.05
C TYR A 38 -6.45 7.48 -1.34
N HIS A 39 -6.37 8.16 -2.48
CA HIS A 39 -6.42 7.48 -3.78
C HIS A 39 -5.24 7.87 -4.71
N LEU A 40 -4.28 8.62 -4.22
CA LEU A 40 -3.08 8.98 -4.97
C LEU A 40 -2.17 7.76 -5.16
N LYS A 41 -1.59 7.61 -6.35
CA LYS A 41 -0.58 6.60 -6.66
C LYS A 41 0.60 7.28 -7.33
N GLY A 42 1.79 6.92 -6.88
CA GLY A 42 3.01 7.45 -7.44
C GLY A 42 4.25 6.79 -6.84
N VAL A 43 5.36 6.98 -7.49
CA VAL A 43 6.67 6.54 -7.02
C VAL A 43 7.65 7.69 -7.16
N TRP A 44 8.40 7.97 -6.11
CA TRP A 44 9.45 8.98 -6.08
C TRP A 44 10.78 8.30 -5.80
N VAL A 45 11.76 8.54 -6.64
CA VAL A 45 13.09 7.90 -6.53
C VAL A 45 14.17 8.95 -6.59
N ASP A 46 15.05 8.95 -5.59
CA ASP A 46 16.27 9.77 -5.50
C ASP A 46 16.05 11.29 -5.68
N ASN A 47 14.86 11.77 -5.37
CA ASN A 47 14.44 13.17 -5.56
C ASN A 47 14.56 13.66 -7.01
N GLN A 48 14.68 12.77 -7.98
CA GLN A 48 14.87 13.10 -9.40
C GLN A 48 13.84 12.45 -10.31
N TYR A 49 13.31 11.29 -9.93
CA TYR A 49 12.32 10.59 -10.74
C TYR A 49 10.98 10.57 -10.03
N ILE A 50 9.94 10.99 -10.74
CA ILE A 50 8.57 11.02 -10.22
C ILE A 50 7.69 10.29 -11.23
N LEU A 51 7.08 9.20 -10.81
CA LEU A 51 6.03 8.54 -11.57
C LEU A 51 4.69 8.85 -10.92
N LEU A 52 3.82 9.55 -11.62
CA LEU A 52 2.43 9.76 -11.26
C LEU A 52 1.57 8.83 -12.13
N THR A 53 0.69 8.06 -11.53
CA THR A 53 -0.09 7.05 -12.25
C THR A 53 -1.44 6.78 -11.61
N GLY A 54 -2.41 6.30 -12.40
CA GLY A 54 -3.66 5.74 -11.90
C GLY A 54 -3.50 4.30 -11.38
N ASN A 55 -2.40 3.62 -11.72
CA ASN A 55 -2.18 2.22 -11.38
C ASN A 55 -2.09 1.96 -9.89
N ASN A 56 -2.93 1.06 -9.39
CA ASN A 56 -2.78 0.49 -8.06
C ASN A 56 -1.59 -0.48 -8.02
N LEU A 57 -1.00 -0.63 -6.85
CA LEU A 57 0.08 -1.60 -6.64
C LEU A 57 -0.50 -3.02 -6.44
N ASN A 58 -1.15 -3.54 -7.48
CA ASN A 58 -1.69 -4.89 -7.50
C ASN A 58 -1.44 -5.57 -8.86
N PRO A 59 -1.51 -6.92 -8.92
CA PRO A 59 -1.19 -7.66 -10.14
C PRO A 59 -2.10 -7.34 -11.32
N ARG A 60 -3.37 -7.02 -11.09
CA ARG A 60 -4.32 -6.66 -12.14
C ARG A 60 -3.91 -5.35 -12.81
N ALA A 61 -3.71 -4.30 -12.04
CA ALA A 61 -3.35 -2.98 -12.56
C ALA A 61 -2.06 -3.03 -13.39
N TRP A 62 -1.08 -3.85 -12.95
CA TRP A 62 0.21 -3.96 -13.63
C TRP A 62 0.21 -4.88 -14.87
N ARG A 63 -0.84 -5.69 -15.06
CA ARG A 63 -0.88 -6.69 -16.13
C ARG A 63 -2.05 -6.57 -17.08
N LEU A 64 -3.18 -6.06 -16.61
CA LEU A 64 -4.44 -6.12 -17.33
C LEU A 64 -5.09 -4.75 -17.56
N ASP A 65 -4.90 -3.80 -16.64
CA ASP A 65 -5.52 -2.49 -16.73
C ASP A 65 -4.65 -1.57 -17.61
N ALA A 66 -5.29 -0.84 -18.51
CA ALA A 66 -4.65 0.25 -19.24
C ALA A 66 -4.82 1.53 -18.44
N GLU A 67 -3.71 2.06 -17.94
CA GLU A 67 -3.69 3.25 -17.11
C GLU A 67 -2.70 4.28 -17.65
N ASN A 68 -3.01 5.54 -17.45
CA ASN A 68 -2.10 6.61 -17.79
C ASN A 68 -1.03 6.78 -16.71
N GLY A 69 0.18 7.11 -17.15
CA GLY A 69 1.29 7.46 -16.25
C GLY A 69 2.10 8.59 -16.83
N LEU A 70 2.60 9.44 -15.95
CA LEU A 70 3.53 10.51 -16.27
C LEU A 70 4.84 10.25 -15.53
N LEU A 71 5.91 10.00 -16.28
CA LEU A 71 7.26 9.92 -15.74
C LEU A 71 7.96 11.24 -15.92
N ILE A 72 8.38 11.84 -14.82
CA ILE A 72 9.14 13.09 -14.79
C ILE A 72 10.57 12.77 -14.36
N HIS A 73 11.55 13.25 -15.12
CA HIS A 73 12.95 13.24 -14.74
C HIS A 73 13.41 14.67 -14.47
N ASP A 74 13.71 14.96 -13.22
CA ASP A 74 14.10 16.29 -12.72
C ASP A 74 15.50 16.25 -12.07
N PRO A 75 16.58 16.15 -12.88
CA PRO A 75 17.93 15.99 -12.37
C PRO A 75 18.44 17.23 -11.63
N LYS A 76 17.82 18.39 -11.85
CA LYS A 76 18.14 19.63 -11.15
C LYS A 76 17.33 19.84 -9.87
N GLN A 77 16.39 18.96 -9.60
CA GLN A 77 15.51 19.00 -8.42
C GLN A 77 14.71 20.31 -8.32
N GLU A 78 14.29 20.86 -9.46
CA GLU A 78 13.50 22.10 -9.52
C GLU A 78 12.09 21.91 -8.93
N LEU A 79 11.55 20.67 -8.98
CA LEU A 79 10.25 20.31 -8.40
C LEU A 79 10.34 19.83 -6.95
N LEU A 80 11.53 19.67 -6.40
CA LEU A 80 11.72 19.11 -5.05
C LEU A 80 10.95 19.88 -3.97
N PRO A 81 10.88 21.22 -3.96
CA PRO A 81 10.11 21.94 -2.95
C PRO A 81 8.61 21.60 -2.98
N GLN A 82 8.03 21.48 -4.16
CA GLN A 82 6.61 21.12 -4.33
C GLN A 82 6.36 19.67 -3.94
N VAL A 83 7.25 18.75 -4.31
CA VAL A 83 7.18 17.34 -3.93
C VAL A 83 7.25 17.19 -2.42
N GLU A 84 8.20 17.85 -1.75
CA GLU A 84 8.33 17.79 -0.29
C GLU A 84 7.13 18.40 0.42
N GLN A 85 6.57 19.48 -0.09
CA GLN A 85 5.34 20.07 0.45
C GLN A 85 4.18 19.10 0.37
N GLU A 86 3.96 18.45 -0.78
CA GLU A 86 2.89 17.46 -0.97
C GLU A 86 3.09 16.23 -0.07
N LEU A 87 4.30 15.66 -0.04
CA LEU A 87 4.62 14.53 0.82
C LEU A 87 4.47 14.87 2.31
N SER A 88 4.83 16.09 2.71
CA SER A 88 4.63 16.56 4.08
C SER A 88 3.16 16.64 4.42
N HIS A 89 2.33 17.18 3.53
CA HIS A 89 0.89 17.23 3.70
C HIS A 89 0.28 15.81 3.83
N ILE A 90 0.66 14.89 2.95
CA ILE A 90 0.22 13.49 3.03
C ILE A 90 0.61 12.87 4.39
N ARG A 91 1.86 13.08 4.83
CA ARG A 91 2.37 12.50 6.10
C ARG A 91 1.60 13.00 7.32
N GLN A 92 1.08 14.22 7.32
CA GLN A 92 0.29 14.77 8.43
C GLN A 92 -1.01 13.98 8.68
N HIS A 93 -1.57 13.39 7.63
CA HIS A 93 -2.79 12.58 7.67
C HIS A 93 -2.52 11.08 7.80
N THR A 94 -1.31 10.69 8.18
CA THR A 94 -0.92 9.28 8.31
C THR A 94 -0.40 8.93 9.69
N LYS A 95 -0.61 7.68 10.09
CA LYS A 95 0.04 7.07 11.27
C LYS A 95 1.16 6.15 10.79
N VAL A 96 2.35 6.26 11.39
CA VAL A 96 3.43 5.29 11.18
C VAL A 96 3.09 3.98 11.87
N LEU A 97 3.24 2.87 11.13
CA LEU A 97 3.15 1.53 11.68
C LEU A 97 4.50 1.18 12.32
N GLN A 98 4.52 0.96 13.63
CA GLN A 98 5.75 0.64 14.38
C GLN A 98 6.06 -0.86 14.34
N ASP A 99 5.01 -1.69 14.37
CA ASP A 99 5.11 -3.14 14.40
C ASP A 99 3.93 -3.77 13.66
N TYR A 100 4.15 -4.90 12.98
CA TYR A 100 3.11 -5.60 12.24
C TYR A 100 1.98 -6.12 13.13
N SER A 101 2.20 -6.29 14.43
CA SER A 101 1.19 -6.69 15.39
C SER A 101 0.11 -5.63 15.65
N GLU A 102 0.32 -4.39 15.21
CA GLU A 102 -0.71 -3.35 15.23
C GLU A 102 -1.85 -3.64 14.20
N LEU A 103 -1.61 -4.51 13.23
CA LEU A 103 -2.61 -4.96 12.26
C LEU A 103 -3.28 -6.24 12.76
N GLU A 104 -4.59 -6.34 12.54
CA GLU A 104 -5.37 -7.48 13.02
C GLU A 104 -4.92 -8.81 12.39
N GLU A 105 -4.98 -9.87 13.19
CA GLU A 105 -4.79 -11.25 12.73
C GLU A 105 -6.11 -11.83 12.20
N LEU A 106 -5.99 -12.87 11.36
CA LEU A 106 -7.14 -13.59 10.83
C LEU A 106 -8.11 -14.07 11.94
N THR A 107 -7.58 -14.42 13.10
CA THR A 107 -8.36 -14.88 14.28
C THR A 107 -9.18 -13.77 14.94
N GLN A 108 -8.81 -12.51 14.71
CA GLN A 108 -9.48 -11.34 15.26
C GLN A 108 -10.62 -10.84 14.37
N TYR A 109 -10.65 -11.29 13.10
CA TYR A 109 -11.70 -10.90 12.15
C TYR A 109 -13.06 -11.51 12.51
N PRO A 110 -14.18 -10.92 12.09
CA PRO A 110 -15.50 -11.52 12.24
C PRO A 110 -15.56 -12.94 11.65
N GLU A 111 -16.23 -13.86 12.34
CA GLU A 111 -16.32 -15.28 11.91
C GLU A 111 -16.67 -15.50 10.42
N PRO A 112 -17.66 -14.79 9.84
CA PRO A 112 -17.98 -14.96 8.42
C PRO A 112 -16.79 -14.63 7.51
N VAL A 113 -15.99 -13.60 7.87
CA VAL A 113 -14.80 -13.18 7.15
C VAL A 113 -13.72 -14.25 7.27
N GLN A 114 -13.46 -14.75 8.48
CA GLN A 114 -12.49 -15.84 8.70
C GLN A 114 -12.81 -17.07 7.84
N LYS A 115 -14.08 -17.50 7.84
CA LYS A 115 -14.55 -18.65 7.05
C LYS A 115 -14.33 -18.42 5.55
N LEU A 116 -14.64 -17.21 5.08
CA LEU A 116 -14.46 -16.82 3.67
C LEU A 116 -12.98 -16.81 3.27
N LEU A 117 -12.12 -16.18 4.06
CA LEU A 117 -10.68 -16.10 3.78
C LEU A 117 -10.01 -17.47 3.83
N LYS A 118 -10.38 -18.34 4.81
CA LYS A 118 -9.91 -19.74 4.87
C LYS A 118 -10.37 -20.54 3.65
N LYS A 119 -11.61 -20.33 3.17
CA LYS A 119 -12.11 -20.96 1.95
C LYS A 119 -11.32 -20.50 0.73
N PHE A 120 -11.07 -19.21 0.60
CA PHE A 120 -10.25 -18.67 -0.50
C PHE A 120 -8.83 -19.23 -0.51
N ALA A 121 -8.18 -19.31 0.66
CA ALA A 121 -6.87 -19.92 0.78
C ALA A 121 -6.86 -21.41 0.38
N ARG A 122 -7.89 -22.18 0.80
CA ARG A 122 -8.00 -23.63 0.50
C ARG A 122 -8.14 -23.92 -0.99
N ILE A 123 -8.94 -23.14 -1.72
CA ILE A 123 -9.18 -23.33 -3.16
C ILE A 123 -8.18 -22.55 -4.03
N GLN A 124 -7.12 -22.01 -3.45
CA GLN A 124 -6.16 -21.10 -4.10
C GLN A 124 -6.82 -19.93 -4.85
N ALA A 125 -8.05 -19.58 -4.48
CA ALA A 125 -8.75 -18.44 -5.05
C ALA A 125 -8.08 -17.11 -4.66
N ASP A 126 -7.18 -17.12 -3.66
CA ASP A 126 -6.30 -16.01 -3.36
C ASP A 126 -5.45 -15.63 -4.58
N LYS A 127 -5.03 -16.59 -5.41
CA LYS A 127 -4.33 -16.33 -6.67
C LYS A 127 -5.25 -15.70 -7.70
N LEU A 128 -6.49 -16.20 -7.79
CA LEU A 128 -7.50 -15.66 -8.72
C LEU A 128 -7.94 -14.27 -8.30
N VAL A 129 -8.19 -14.06 -7.01
CA VAL A 129 -8.56 -12.74 -6.43
C VAL A 129 -7.43 -11.74 -6.60
N LYS A 130 -6.16 -12.15 -6.46
CA LYS A 130 -5.00 -11.31 -6.76
C LYS A 130 -4.86 -10.95 -8.24
N MET A 131 -5.43 -11.74 -9.14
CA MET A 131 -5.51 -11.39 -10.56
C MET A 131 -6.65 -10.43 -10.89
N ILE A 132 -7.70 -10.39 -10.06
CA ILE A 132 -8.91 -9.59 -10.30
C ILE A 132 -8.86 -8.26 -9.54
N LEU A 133 -8.11 -8.19 -8.46
CA LEU A 133 -7.92 -7.01 -7.62
C LEU A 133 -6.60 -6.33 -7.92
#